data_b14d67423758fddaab8cee03077b7c0a
#
_entry.id   b14d67423758fddaab8cee03077b7c0a
#
_cell.length_a   1.000
_cell.length_b   1.000
_cell.length_c   1.000
_cell.angle_alpha   90.00
_cell.angle_beta   90.00
_cell.angle_gamma   90.00
#
_symmetry.space_group_name_H-M   'P 1'
#
loop_
_entity.id
_entity.type
_entity.pdbx_description
1 polymer ?
#
loop_
_entity_poly.entity_id
_entity_poly.type
_entity_poly.pdbx_seq_one_letter_code
_entity_poly.pdbx_strand_id
1 'polypeptide(L)'
;MIFEAQIADPTPEKERQTYLDSIEQAVYAEEMGFDGVWAVEHHGLEHYSHMSAPELFLATVAARTSRIRIGHGAVCMPFNFNYPTRVAERAAMLDVLSNGRLNLGAARGGTLQEAALCNVDPAETAAQVEEALRIVSAAWRSDDFEYHGELLDFQAPEGNSPLRILPRPVQTPHPPLFLASTKPATVEHSAELGVGALVFGFGGLDSVRMQHKLYWDRVAARDGKKLVSDVVNDYFVALCPTIVLDDAQRAKEIGARGQRFFGESIGYWHLGGANPPSGNTVDEDNIAYMSAKAAAEEAAFDRGDRPQYSERSLAAANFNIDHAYGDVAAAIAYVEELERIGVDEVLCLIQMGTVPQEVCMSTIKAWGEHVIPYFRRPVEERPFSVAAG
;
A
#
# COMPACT_ATOMS: atom_id res chain seq x y z
N MET A 1 0.17 6.43 6.57
CA MET A 1 -1.08 6.54 5.76
C MET A 1 -0.82 6.12 4.33
N ILE A 2 -1.86 5.71 3.56
CA ILE A 2 -1.76 5.43 2.13
C ILE A 2 -2.80 6.23 1.35
N PHE A 3 -2.41 6.69 0.14
CA PHE A 3 -3.20 7.52 -0.75
C PHE A 3 -3.47 6.83 -2.08
N GLU A 4 -4.75 6.67 -2.40
CA GLU A 4 -5.26 6.09 -3.66
C GLU A 4 -5.72 7.16 -4.65
N ALA A 5 -6.04 8.37 -4.18
CA ALA A 5 -6.76 9.39 -4.94
C ALA A 5 -8.02 8.82 -5.60
N GLN A 6 -8.80 8.05 -4.84
CA GLN A 6 -10.05 7.44 -5.29
C GLN A 6 -11.16 8.49 -5.37
N ILE A 7 -11.96 8.46 -6.47
CA ILE A 7 -13.03 9.42 -6.72
C ILE A 7 -14.30 8.68 -7.13
N ALA A 8 -15.43 8.96 -6.45
CA ALA A 8 -16.69 8.28 -6.71
C ALA A 8 -17.33 8.67 -8.06
N ASP A 9 -17.37 9.95 -8.36
CA ASP A 9 -17.92 10.49 -9.62
C ASP A 9 -16.90 11.50 -10.18
N PRO A 10 -15.89 11.06 -10.96
CA PRO A 10 -14.78 11.90 -11.37
C PRO A 10 -15.22 13.02 -12.33
N THR A 11 -14.78 14.24 -12.02
CA THR A 11 -14.79 15.40 -12.90
C THR A 11 -13.45 16.11 -12.77
N PRO A 12 -13.04 16.96 -13.74
CA PRO A 12 -11.78 17.69 -13.64
C PRO A 12 -11.63 18.49 -12.34
N GLU A 13 -12.73 19.04 -11.83
CA GLU A 13 -12.75 19.80 -10.57
C GLU A 13 -12.52 18.89 -9.36
N LYS A 14 -13.19 17.72 -9.33
CA LYS A 14 -13.02 16.72 -8.25
C LYS A 14 -11.63 16.10 -8.29
N GLU A 15 -11.10 15.78 -9.47
CA GLU A 15 -9.71 15.29 -9.62
C GLU A 15 -8.71 16.27 -9.02
N ARG A 16 -8.81 17.54 -9.43
CA ARG A 16 -7.96 18.60 -8.88
C ARG A 16 -8.12 18.72 -7.36
N GLN A 17 -9.35 18.71 -6.85
CA GLN A 17 -9.61 18.86 -5.41
C GLN A 17 -9.05 17.65 -4.63
N THR A 18 -9.23 16.43 -5.13
CA THR A 18 -8.71 15.21 -4.48
C THR A 18 -7.19 15.25 -4.30
N TYR A 19 -6.43 15.75 -5.28
CA TYR A 19 -4.99 15.91 -5.11
C TYR A 19 -4.63 16.97 -4.07
N LEU A 20 -5.35 18.11 -4.05
CA LEU A 20 -5.13 19.16 -3.05
C LEU A 20 -5.45 18.66 -1.65
N ASP A 21 -6.57 17.98 -1.48
CA ASP A 21 -7.00 17.37 -0.22
C ASP A 21 -6.00 16.31 0.26
N SER A 22 -5.51 15.46 -0.64
CA SER A 22 -4.50 14.44 -0.33
C SER A 22 -3.18 15.05 0.15
N ILE A 23 -2.73 16.14 -0.49
CA ILE A 23 -1.54 16.87 -0.06
C ILE A 23 -1.76 17.50 1.33
N GLU A 24 -2.94 18.11 1.57
CA GLU A 24 -3.29 18.68 2.86
C GLU A 24 -3.32 17.60 3.96
N GLN A 25 -3.95 16.46 3.69
CA GLN A 25 -3.96 15.30 4.59
C GLN A 25 -2.55 14.82 4.92
N ALA A 26 -1.66 14.71 3.93
CA ALA A 26 -0.29 14.26 4.14
C ALA A 26 0.54 15.23 4.98
N VAL A 27 0.39 16.54 4.76
CA VAL A 27 1.05 17.58 5.57
C VAL A 27 0.51 17.56 7.00
N TYR A 28 -0.80 17.49 7.15
CA TYR A 28 -1.43 17.42 8.46
C TYR A 28 -1.09 16.13 9.22
N ALA A 29 -0.89 15.02 8.52
CA ALA A 29 -0.42 13.78 9.13
C ALA A 29 0.96 13.94 9.77
N GLU A 30 1.90 14.69 9.15
CA GLU A 30 3.17 15.03 9.80
C GLU A 30 2.98 15.86 11.08
N GLU A 31 2.09 16.84 11.05
CA GLU A 31 1.78 17.66 12.23
C GLU A 31 1.20 16.81 13.37
N MET A 32 0.34 15.86 13.02
CA MET A 32 -0.30 14.92 13.94
C MET A 32 0.61 13.75 14.35
N GLY A 33 1.84 13.69 13.86
CA GLY A 33 2.85 12.74 14.32
C GLY A 33 2.81 11.36 13.64
N PHE A 34 2.22 11.24 12.47
CA PHE A 34 2.38 10.03 11.64
C PHE A 34 3.83 9.89 11.18
N ASP A 35 4.30 8.64 11.09
CA ASP A 35 5.68 8.32 10.73
C ASP A 35 5.89 8.21 9.21
N GLY A 36 4.85 7.90 8.45
CA GLY A 36 4.95 7.72 7.00
C GLY A 36 3.68 7.96 6.21
N VAL A 37 3.85 8.38 4.97
CA VAL A 37 2.81 8.45 3.94
C VAL A 37 3.24 7.67 2.71
N TRP A 38 2.31 6.94 2.12
CA TRP A 38 2.53 6.09 0.96
C TRP A 38 1.57 6.49 -0.15
N ALA A 39 1.98 6.36 -1.40
CA ALA A 39 1.13 6.58 -2.56
C ALA A 39 1.21 5.37 -3.49
N VAL A 40 0.05 4.91 -3.96
CA VAL A 40 -0.06 3.83 -4.95
C VAL A 40 0.31 4.31 -6.35
N GLU A 41 0.39 3.39 -7.32
CA GLU A 41 0.43 3.70 -8.74
C GLU A 41 -0.61 2.88 -9.48
N HIS A 42 -1.56 3.56 -10.13
CA HIS A 42 -2.61 2.96 -10.95
C HIS A 42 -2.89 3.77 -12.20
N HIS A 43 -3.28 3.08 -13.29
CA HIS A 43 -3.41 3.69 -14.61
C HIS A 43 -4.77 3.41 -15.24
N GLY A 44 -5.57 4.47 -15.49
CA GLY A 44 -6.83 4.37 -16.23
C GLY A 44 -7.96 3.64 -15.51
N LEU A 45 -7.96 3.61 -14.18
CA LEU A 45 -8.96 2.95 -13.34
C LEU A 45 -9.91 3.95 -12.71
N GLU A 46 -10.86 4.45 -13.49
CA GLU A 46 -11.71 5.63 -13.23
C GLU A 46 -12.29 5.71 -11.81
N HIS A 47 -12.75 4.60 -11.24
CA HIS A 47 -13.38 4.58 -9.92
C HIS A 47 -12.49 3.99 -8.82
N TYR A 48 -11.28 3.58 -9.18
CA TYR A 48 -10.38 2.92 -8.24
C TYR A 48 -9.26 3.85 -7.78
N SER A 49 -8.50 4.43 -8.72
CA SER A 49 -7.39 5.32 -8.34
C SER A 49 -7.03 6.26 -9.49
N HIS A 50 -6.81 7.53 -9.15
CA HIS A 50 -6.27 8.54 -10.05
C HIS A 50 -4.78 8.84 -9.76
N MET A 51 -4.11 8.05 -8.91
CA MET A 51 -2.69 8.23 -8.55
C MET A 51 -1.79 7.61 -9.64
N SER A 52 -1.68 8.26 -10.78
CA SER A 52 -0.95 7.77 -11.95
C SER A 52 0.55 8.12 -11.98
N ALA A 53 0.98 9.09 -11.18
CA ALA A 53 2.36 9.54 -11.07
C ALA A 53 2.68 9.84 -9.59
N PRO A 54 2.80 8.80 -8.75
CA PRO A 54 2.98 8.97 -7.31
C PRO A 54 4.24 9.77 -6.95
N GLU A 55 5.28 9.73 -7.77
CA GLU A 55 6.49 10.52 -7.54
C GLU A 55 6.25 12.03 -7.56
N LEU A 56 5.28 12.52 -8.35
CA LEU A 56 4.93 13.95 -8.36
C LEU A 56 4.19 14.35 -7.10
N PHE A 57 3.26 13.51 -6.65
CA PHE A 57 2.57 13.68 -5.37
C PHE A 57 3.57 13.65 -4.20
N LEU A 58 4.39 12.61 -4.11
CA LEU A 58 5.38 12.43 -3.05
C LEU A 58 6.44 13.54 -3.04
N ALA A 59 6.87 14.05 -4.20
CA ALA A 59 7.78 15.19 -4.27
C ALA A 59 7.12 16.48 -3.72
N THR A 60 5.82 16.67 -4.00
CA THR A 60 5.06 17.80 -3.44
C THR A 60 4.92 17.69 -1.93
N VAL A 61 4.64 16.50 -1.40
CA VAL A 61 4.59 16.24 0.04
C VAL A 61 5.98 16.44 0.67
N ALA A 62 7.04 15.91 0.06
CA ALA A 62 8.42 16.07 0.53
C ALA A 62 8.84 17.54 0.68
N ALA A 63 8.43 18.39 -0.29
CA ALA A 63 8.70 19.82 -0.26
C ALA A 63 7.95 20.60 0.82
N ARG A 64 6.87 20.04 1.37
CA ARG A 64 6.01 20.66 2.38
C ARG A 64 6.15 20.04 3.77
N THR A 65 6.98 19.02 3.91
CA THR A 65 7.20 18.25 5.14
C THR A 65 8.68 18.12 5.43
N SER A 66 9.06 17.74 6.64
CA SER A 66 10.46 17.68 7.06
C SER A 66 10.87 16.37 7.76
N ARG A 67 9.91 15.60 8.28
CA ARG A 67 10.15 14.41 9.10
C ARG A 67 9.47 13.15 8.58
N ILE A 68 8.22 13.27 8.12
CA ILE A 68 7.43 12.13 7.68
C ILE A 68 8.12 11.40 6.52
N ARG A 69 8.22 10.09 6.62
CA ARG A 69 8.73 9.27 5.52
C ARG A 69 7.74 9.27 4.37
N ILE A 70 8.25 9.16 3.17
CA ILE A 70 7.47 9.10 1.94
C ILE A 70 7.73 7.77 1.25
N GLY A 71 6.68 7.09 0.82
CA GLY A 71 6.78 5.75 0.26
C GLY A 71 6.02 5.58 -1.04
N HIS A 72 6.62 4.89 -1.98
CA HIS A 72 5.87 4.27 -3.07
C HIS A 72 5.20 3.01 -2.57
N GLY A 73 3.89 2.98 -2.58
CA GLY A 73 3.12 1.84 -2.13
C GLY A 73 2.14 1.27 -3.17
N ALA A 74 2.62 0.93 -4.43
CA ALA A 74 3.98 0.80 -4.90
C ALA A 74 4.16 1.28 -6.35
N VAL A 75 5.43 1.37 -6.81
CA VAL A 75 5.73 1.60 -8.23
C VAL A 75 5.42 0.35 -9.04
N CYS A 76 4.74 0.48 -10.17
CA CYS A 76 4.57 -0.59 -11.16
C CYS A 76 5.90 -0.84 -11.90
N MET A 77 6.62 -1.92 -11.53
CA MET A 77 7.98 -2.19 -12.02
C MET A 77 8.09 -2.90 -13.37
N PRO A 78 7.05 -3.55 -13.97
CA PRO A 78 7.20 -4.06 -15.32
C PRO A 78 7.66 -2.97 -16.28
N PHE A 79 8.59 -3.31 -17.17
CA PHE A 79 9.46 -2.36 -17.87
C PHE A 79 8.71 -1.34 -18.75
N ASN A 80 7.56 -1.71 -19.27
CA ASN A 80 6.71 -0.81 -20.05
C ASN A 80 5.88 0.14 -19.18
N PHE A 81 5.64 -0.17 -17.91
CA PHE A 81 5.14 0.83 -16.95
C PHE A 81 6.28 1.79 -16.59
N ASN A 82 7.37 1.22 -16.06
CA ASN A 82 8.49 2.01 -15.58
C ASN A 82 9.83 1.30 -15.85
N TYR A 83 10.64 1.86 -16.72
CA TYR A 83 11.96 1.30 -17.01
C TYR A 83 12.87 1.36 -15.77
N PRO A 84 13.57 0.27 -15.38
CA PRO A 84 14.22 0.17 -14.07
C PRO A 84 15.24 1.28 -13.76
N THR A 85 16.08 1.66 -14.73
CA THR A 85 17.05 2.73 -14.52
C THR A 85 16.35 4.09 -14.31
N ARG A 86 15.20 4.32 -14.97
CA ARG A 86 14.42 5.55 -14.75
C ARG A 86 13.75 5.55 -13.37
N VAL A 87 13.32 4.39 -12.87
CA VAL A 87 12.86 4.27 -11.48
C VAL A 87 14.00 4.59 -10.52
N ALA A 88 15.19 4.03 -10.74
CA ALA A 88 16.36 4.29 -9.90
C ALA A 88 16.71 5.79 -9.83
N GLU A 89 16.68 6.50 -10.96
CA GLU A 89 16.97 7.95 -11.02
C GLU A 89 15.90 8.77 -10.29
N ARG A 90 14.60 8.53 -10.58
CA ARG A 90 13.49 9.29 -9.97
C ARG A 90 13.41 9.05 -8.46
N ALA A 91 13.57 7.80 -8.04
CA ALA A 91 13.56 7.44 -6.62
C ALA A 91 14.78 8.04 -5.88
N ALA A 92 15.98 7.99 -6.46
CA ALA A 92 17.15 8.63 -5.88
C ALA A 92 16.98 10.16 -5.77
N MET A 93 16.40 10.79 -6.81
CA MET A 93 16.11 12.22 -6.76
C MET A 93 15.09 12.56 -5.66
N LEU A 94 14.05 11.73 -5.51
CA LEU A 94 13.04 11.90 -4.46
C LEU A 94 13.65 11.70 -3.07
N ASP A 95 14.57 10.75 -2.92
CA ASP A 95 15.32 10.54 -1.67
C ASP A 95 16.19 11.76 -1.30
N VAL A 96 16.87 12.35 -2.29
CA VAL A 96 17.63 13.60 -2.11
C VAL A 96 16.72 14.76 -1.72
N LEU A 97 15.61 14.97 -2.45
CA LEU A 97 14.68 16.06 -2.17
C LEU A 97 14.01 15.92 -0.79
N SER A 98 13.79 14.72 -0.34
CA SER A 98 13.22 14.43 0.98
C SER A 98 14.25 14.36 2.10
N ASN A 99 15.55 14.49 1.81
CA ASN A 99 16.63 14.32 2.76
C ASN A 99 16.64 12.92 3.42
N GLY A 100 16.59 11.87 2.61
CA GLY A 100 16.71 10.47 3.05
C GLY A 100 15.45 9.88 3.69
N ARG A 101 14.26 10.32 3.27
CA ARG A 101 12.97 9.84 3.82
C ARG A 101 12.23 8.84 2.92
N LEU A 102 12.83 8.42 1.81
CA LEU A 102 12.18 7.54 0.85
C LEU A 102 12.10 6.08 1.33
N ASN A 103 10.96 5.44 1.09
CA ASN A 103 10.77 4.00 1.02
C ASN A 103 10.34 3.63 -0.42
N LEU A 104 10.92 2.59 -1.01
CA LEU A 104 10.55 2.16 -2.37
C LEU A 104 9.85 0.82 -2.36
N GLY A 105 8.55 0.83 -2.59
CA GLY A 105 7.77 -0.38 -2.84
C GLY A 105 7.62 -0.67 -4.33
N ALA A 106 7.67 -1.94 -4.70
CA ALA A 106 7.50 -2.45 -6.04
C ALA A 106 6.16 -3.18 -6.20
N ALA A 107 5.55 -3.10 -7.38
CA ALA A 107 4.33 -3.82 -7.74
C ALA A 107 4.39 -4.37 -9.17
N ARG A 108 3.50 -5.33 -9.45
CA ARG A 108 3.38 -5.95 -10.79
C ARG A 108 2.43 -5.22 -11.74
N GLY A 109 1.67 -4.23 -11.21
CA GLY A 109 0.44 -3.79 -11.84
C GLY A 109 -0.73 -4.73 -11.47
N GLY A 110 -1.94 -4.18 -11.40
CA GLY A 110 -3.07 -4.91 -10.80
C GLY A 110 -4.06 -5.49 -11.81
N THR A 111 -4.22 -4.87 -12.97
CA THR A 111 -5.36 -5.14 -13.85
C THR A 111 -4.95 -5.37 -15.31
N LEU A 112 -5.83 -6.05 -16.06
CA LEU A 112 -5.67 -6.18 -17.52
C LEU A 112 -5.84 -4.84 -18.24
N GLN A 113 -6.60 -3.92 -17.67
CA GLN A 113 -6.79 -2.57 -18.19
C GLN A 113 -5.47 -1.78 -18.17
N GLU A 114 -4.76 -1.80 -17.05
CA GLU A 114 -3.45 -1.17 -16.92
C GLU A 114 -2.42 -1.81 -17.83
N ALA A 115 -2.40 -3.14 -17.88
CA ALA A 115 -1.52 -3.90 -18.76
C ALA A 115 -1.74 -3.54 -20.24
N ALA A 116 -3.00 -3.42 -20.68
CA ALA A 116 -3.34 -3.01 -22.03
C ALA A 116 -2.94 -1.55 -22.32
N LEU A 117 -3.18 -0.64 -21.38
CA LEU A 117 -2.84 0.78 -21.51
C LEU A 117 -1.33 1.00 -21.71
N CYS A 118 -0.52 0.22 -20.98
CA CYS A 118 0.94 0.32 -20.99
C CYS A 118 1.63 -0.73 -21.89
N ASN A 119 0.86 -1.53 -22.61
CA ASN A 119 1.38 -2.61 -23.45
C ASN A 119 2.31 -3.58 -22.69
N VAL A 120 1.86 -4.02 -21.53
CA VAL A 120 2.55 -4.97 -20.64
C VAL A 120 1.96 -6.37 -20.83
N ASP A 121 2.80 -7.39 -20.96
CA ASP A 121 2.35 -8.79 -20.90
C ASP A 121 2.21 -9.22 -19.43
N PRO A 122 1.00 -9.56 -18.95
CA PRO A 122 0.80 -10.00 -17.57
C PRO A 122 1.60 -11.25 -17.17
N ALA A 123 1.97 -12.09 -18.15
CA ALA A 123 2.74 -13.31 -17.90
C ALA A 123 4.19 -13.02 -17.51
N GLU A 124 4.75 -11.91 -17.97
CA GLU A 124 6.15 -11.52 -17.74
C GLU A 124 6.35 -10.67 -16.49
N THR A 125 5.28 -10.11 -15.92
CA THR A 125 5.37 -9.09 -14.87
C THR A 125 6.13 -9.55 -13.62
N ALA A 126 6.04 -10.81 -13.23
CA ALA A 126 6.71 -11.31 -12.02
C ALA A 126 8.23 -11.29 -12.17
N ALA A 127 8.74 -11.81 -13.31
CA ALA A 127 10.18 -11.82 -13.61
C ALA A 127 10.72 -10.39 -13.76
N GLN A 128 9.97 -9.51 -14.45
CA GLN A 128 10.37 -8.12 -14.64
C GLN A 128 10.46 -7.35 -13.33
N VAL A 129 9.55 -7.56 -12.37
CA VAL A 129 9.62 -6.92 -11.04
C VAL A 129 10.83 -7.37 -10.26
N GLU A 130 11.12 -8.68 -10.24
CA GLU A 130 12.28 -9.21 -9.53
C GLU A 130 13.58 -8.65 -10.12
N GLU A 131 13.70 -8.66 -11.45
CA GLU A 131 14.89 -8.13 -12.11
C GLU A 131 15.02 -6.63 -11.95
N ALA A 132 13.91 -5.86 -12.01
CA ALA A 132 13.91 -4.42 -11.76
C ALA A 132 14.41 -4.08 -10.35
N LEU A 133 14.01 -4.81 -9.31
CA LEU A 133 14.51 -4.61 -7.96
C LEU A 133 16.03 -4.85 -7.85
N ARG A 134 16.55 -5.88 -8.53
CA ARG A 134 18.01 -6.16 -8.61
C ARG A 134 18.74 -5.04 -9.30
N ILE A 135 18.24 -4.56 -10.45
CA ILE A 135 18.82 -3.45 -11.21
C ILE A 135 18.85 -2.18 -10.36
N VAL A 136 17.72 -1.80 -9.76
CA VAL A 136 17.62 -0.58 -8.95
C VAL A 136 18.58 -0.60 -7.77
N SER A 137 18.62 -1.69 -7.00
CA SER A 137 19.51 -1.81 -5.85
C SER A 137 21.00 -1.82 -6.24
N ALA A 138 21.36 -2.49 -7.33
CA ALA A 138 22.73 -2.52 -7.83
C ALA A 138 23.17 -1.15 -8.37
N ALA A 139 22.32 -0.50 -9.16
CA ALA A 139 22.59 0.78 -9.78
C ALA A 139 22.83 1.91 -8.76
N TRP A 140 22.12 1.91 -7.63
CA TRP A 140 22.33 2.89 -6.57
C TRP A 140 23.67 2.76 -5.84
N ARG A 141 24.28 1.57 -5.86
CA ARG A 141 25.49 1.26 -5.10
C ARG A 141 26.77 1.22 -5.95
N SER A 142 26.63 1.29 -7.28
CA SER A 142 27.77 1.17 -8.20
C SER A 142 28.18 2.50 -8.79
N ASP A 143 29.49 2.78 -8.82
CA ASP A 143 30.09 3.91 -9.55
C ASP A 143 30.46 3.53 -10.98
N ASP A 144 30.47 2.24 -11.27
CA ASP A 144 30.63 1.63 -12.57
C ASP A 144 29.56 0.57 -12.71
N PHE A 145 28.36 1.00 -13.14
CA PHE A 145 27.19 0.16 -13.19
C PHE A 145 27.23 -0.75 -14.40
N GLU A 146 27.42 -2.02 -14.15
CA GLU A 146 27.20 -3.10 -15.12
C GLU A 146 26.18 -4.07 -14.54
N TYR A 147 25.34 -4.62 -15.40
CA TYR A 147 24.34 -5.60 -15.00
C TYR A 147 24.06 -6.57 -16.16
N HIS A 148 24.15 -7.84 -15.90
CA HIS A 148 23.89 -8.92 -16.85
C HIS A 148 22.78 -9.80 -16.29
N GLY A 149 21.54 -9.49 -16.70
CA GLY A 149 20.32 -10.19 -16.26
C GLY A 149 19.80 -11.16 -17.28
N GLU A 150 18.64 -11.72 -16.98
CA GLU A 150 17.92 -12.59 -17.92
C GLU A 150 17.11 -11.79 -18.94
N LEU A 151 16.63 -10.59 -18.55
CA LEU A 151 15.75 -9.75 -19.37
C LEU A 151 16.44 -8.46 -19.84
N LEU A 152 17.37 -7.92 -19.07
CA LEU A 152 18.06 -6.67 -19.38
C LEU A 152 19.56 -6.82 -19.16
N ASP A 153 20.30 -6.11 -20.01
CA ASP A 153 21.78 -6.03 -19.98
C ASP A 153 22.21 -4.56 -20.03
N PHE A 154 23.12 -4.18 -19.14
CA PHE A 154 23.68 -2.83 -19.07
C PHE A 154 25.20 -2.90 -19.01
N GLN A 155 25.85 -2.36 -20.03
CA GLN A 155 27.30 -2.22 -20.10
C GLN A 155 27.64 -0.88 -20.77
N ALA A 156 28.69 -0.23 -20.25
CA ALA A 156 29.19 0.97 -20.92
C ALA A 156 29.72 0.65 -22.32
N PRO A 157 29.45 1.48 -23.34
CA PRO A 157 30.05 1.30 -24.64
C PRO A 157 31.57 1.37 -24.56
N GLU A 158 32.27 0.54 -25.33
CA GLU A 158 33.73 0.49 -25.32
C GLU A 158 34.37 1.88 -25.54
N GLY A 159 35.32 2.26 -24.69
CA GLY A 159 35.98 3.56 -24.72
C GLY A 159 35.19 4.72 -24.12
N ASN A 160 34.01 4.48 -23.58
CA ASN A 160 33.21 5.49 -22.88
C ASN A 160 33.38 5.43 -21.36
N SER A 161 32.89 6.46 -20.68
CA SER A 161 32.85 6.50 -19.22
C SER A 161 31.89 5.43 -18.67
N PRO A 162 32.12 4.93 -17.45
CA PRO A 162 31.21 4.01 -16.78
C PRO A 162 29.77 4.51 -16.70
N LEU A 163 28.80 3.60 -16.77
CA LEU A 163 27.40 3.93 -16.52
C LEU A 163 27.20 4.27 -15.04
N ARG A 164 26.34 5.26 -14.77
CA ARG A 164 26.02 5.68 -13.40
C ARG A 164 24.56 6.10 -13.30
N ILE A 165 23.93 5.81 -12.19
CA ILE A 165 22.66 6.41 -11.83
C ILE A 165 22.93 7.67 -11.00
N LEU A 166 22.37 8.79 -11.44
CA LEU A 166 22.51 10.10 -10.81
C LEU A 166 21.16 10.81 -10.69
N PRO A 167 20.85 11.47 -9.54
CA PRO A 167 21.70 11.57 -8.36
C PRO A 167 21.88 10.24 -7.63
N ARG A 168 22.76 10.18 -6.66
CA ARG A 168 22.82 9.08 -5.68
C ARG A 168 21.79 9.33 -4.60
N PRO A 169 21.13 8.29 -4.05
CA PRO A 169 20.29 8.45 -2.88
C PRO A 169 21.10 8.90 -1.66
N VAL A 170 20.47 9.61 -0.74
CA VAL A 170 21.06 10.03 0.54
C VAL A 170 21.19 8.85 1.49
N GLN A 171 20.19 7.95 1.47
CA GLN A 171 20.20 6.76 2.31
C GLN A 171 21.28 5.78 1.87
N THR A 172 22.08 5.30 2.83
CA THR A 172 23.18 4.38 2.59
C THR A 172 22.91 3.06 3.31
N PRO A 173 23.05 1.91 2.65
CA PRO A 173 23.58 1.73 1.29
C PRO A 173 22.57 2.00 0.18
N HIS A 174 21.28 2.00 0.45
CA HIS A 174 20.19 2.44 -0.42
C HIS A 174 18.87 2.57 0.38
N PRO A 175 17.83 3.26 -0.16
CA PRO A 175 16.49 3.29 0.44
C PRO A 175 15.91 1.89 0.67
N PRO A 176 15.14 1.67 1.75
CA PRO A 176 14.49 0.39 2.01
C PRO A 176 13.57 -0.03 0.84
N LEU A 177 13.64 -1.32 0.49
CA LEU A 177 12.84 -1.92 -0.59
C LEU A 177 11.68 -2.73 -0.02
N PHE A 178 10.53 -2.64 -0.70
CA PHE A 178 9.30 -3.36 -0.34
C PHE A 178 8.66 -3.98 -1.59
N LEU A 179 7.77 -4.95 -1.38
CA LEU A 179 6.95 -5.55 -2.43
C LEU A 179 5.47 -5.53 -2.03
N ALA A 180 4.61 -5.04 -2.90
CA ALA A 180 3.16 -5.07 -2.71
C ALA A 180 2.66 -6.52 -2.73
N SER A 181 1.99 -6.95 -1.66
CA SER A 181 1.65 -8.33 -1.39
C SER A 181 0.18 -8.46 -1.04
N THR A 182 -0.64 -8.88 -2.00
CA THR A 182 -2.08 -9.10 -1.82
C THR A 182 -2.43 -10.58 -1.65
N LYS A 183 -1.47 -11.49 -1.89
CA LYS A 183 -1.67 -12.94 -1.85
C LYS A 183 -0.59 -13.61 -1.02
N PRO A 184 -0.90 -14.74 -0.35
CA PRO A 184 0.07 -15.51 0.43
C PRO A 184 1.38 -15.80 -0.32
N ALA A 185 1.29 -16.26 -1.57
CA ALA A 185 2.48 -16.53 -2.38
C ALA A 185 3.37 -15.29 -2.62
N THR A 186 2.79 -14.09 -2.72
CA THR A 186 3.56 -12.86 -2.89
C THR A 186 4.20 -12.42 -1.56
N VAL A 187 3.52 -12.70 -0.43
CA VAL A 187 4.08 -12.46 0.91
C VAL A 187 5.32 -13.34 1.15
N GLU A 188 5.23 -14.64 0.83
CA GLU A 188 6.39 -15.54 0.90
C GLU A 188 7.51 -15.10 -0.04
N HIS A 189 7.16 -14.65 -1.24
CA HIS A 189 8.12 -14.16 -2.22
C HIS A 189 8.85 -12.89 -1.74
N SER A 190 8.16 -11.94 -1.09
CA SER A 190 8.80 -10.77 -0.48
C SER A 190 9.90 -11.18 0.50
N ALA A 191 9.61 -12.16 1.36
CA ALA A 191 10.58 -12.68 2.31
C ALA A 191 11.76 -13.37 1.62
N GLU A 192 11.53 -14.14 0.53
CA GLU A 192 12.60 -14.76 -0.27
C GLU A 192 13.52 -13.73 -0.89
N LEU A 193 12.97 -12.62 -1.39
CA LEU A 193 13.72 -11.53 -2.02
C LEU A 193 14.46 -10.65 -1.00
N GLY A 194 14.15 -10.76 0.30
CA GLY A 194 14.75 -9.93 1.36
C GLY A 194 14.23 -8.51 1.36
N VAL A 195 12.97 -8.32 0.96
CA VAL A 195 12.30 -7.00 0.94
C VAL A 195 11.09 -7.01 1.87
N GLY A 196 10.70 -5.82 2.34
CA GLY A 196 9.52 -5.67 3.20
C GLY A 196 8.24 -6.05 2.46
N ALA A 197 7.30 -6.67 3.16
CA ALA A 197 5.98 -6.98 2.63
C ALA A 197 5.02 -5.83 2.90
N LEU A 198 4.50 -5.19 1.83
CA LEU A 198 3.36 -4.28 1.91
C LEU A 198 2.09 -5.10 1.72
N VAL A 199 1.44 -5.45 2.82
CA VAL A 199 0.27 -6.34 2.78
C VAL A 199 -0.99 -5.50 2.66
N PHE A 200 -1.58 -5.56 1.47
CA PHE A 200 -2.84 -4.90 1.15
C PHE A 200 -4.00 -5.88 1.22
N GLY A 201 -5.14 -5.42 1.71
CA GLY A 201 -6.38 -6.18 1.70
C GLY A 201 -7.25 -5.89 2.90
N PHE A 202 -8.52 -6.26 2.77
CA PHE A 202 -9.56 -6.03 3.77
C PHE A 202 -9.90 -7.30 4.58
N GLY A 203 -9.02 -8.29 4.60
CA GLY A 203 -9.27 -9.59 5.23
C GLY A 203 -9.33 -9.59 6.76
N GLY A 204 -9.13 -8.45 7.41
CA GLY A 204 -9.16 -8.32 8.86
C GLY A 204 -7.97 -9.01 9.56
N LEU A 205 -8.06 -9.08 10.89
CA LEU A 205 -6.96 -9.52 11.77
C LEU A 205 -6.50 -10.97 11.51
N ASP A 206 -7.42 -11.87 11.16
CA ASP A 206 -7.05 -13.28 10.92
C ASP A 206 -6.23 -13.44 9.64
N SER A 207 -6.57 -12.69 8.61
CA SER A 207 -5.78 -12.64 7.37
C SER A 207 -4.39 -12.06 7.61
N VAL A 208 -4.31 -10.97 8.37
CA VAL A 208 -3.01 -10.36 8.75
C VAL A 208 -2.16 -11.35 9.54
N ARG A 209 -2.74 -12.04 10.54
CA ARG A 209 -2.04 -13.05 11.35
C ARG A 209 -1.48 -14.19 10.51
N MET A 210 -2.29 -14.70 9.57
CA MET A 210 -1.84 -15.75 8.65
C MET A 210 -0.69 -15.28 7.76
N GLN A 211 -0.81 -14.11 7.15
CA GLN A 211 0.20 -13.57 6.24
C GLN A 211 1.49 -13.19 6.97
N HIS A 212 1.39 -12.62 8.17
CA HIS A 212 2.53 -12.34 9.03
C HIS A 212 3.32 -13.63 9.35
N LYS A 213 2.61 -14.69 9.74
CA LYS A 213 3.25 -15.98 9.99
C LYS A 213 3.95 -16.54 8.76
N LEU A 214 3.31 -16.49 7.58
CA LEU A 214 3.93 -16.94 6.32
C LEU A 214 5.21 -16.15 6.00
N TYR A 215 5.20 -14.84 6.18
CA TYR A 215 6.36 -13.99 5.95
C TYR A 215 7.54 -14.39 6.83
N TRP A 216 7.34 -14.45 8.14
CA TRP A 216 8.42 -14.75 9.09
C TRP A 216 8.88 -16.21 9.05
N ASP A 217 7.99 -17.16 8.78
CA ASP A 217 8.39 -18.55 8.53
C ASP A 217 9.33 -18.64 7.31
N ARG A 218 9.03 -17.87 6.27
CA ARG A 218 9.88 -17.82 5.06
C ARG A 218 11.20 -17.07 5.29
N VAL A 219 11.20 -15.97 6.04
CA VAL A 219 12.44 -15.29 6.47
C VAL A 219 13.35 -16.27 7.21
N ALA A 220 12.80 -17.04 8.15
CA ALA A 220 13.55 -18.04 8.91
C ALA A 220 14.11 -19.19 8.05
N ALA A 221 13.41 -19.55 6.96
CA ALA A 221 13.80 -20.63 6.04
C ALA A 221 14.64 -20.14 4.84
N ARG A 222 14.86 -18.84 4.68
CA ARG A 222 15.54 -18.24 3.53
C ARG A 222 17.01 -18.65 3.46
N ASP A 223 17.47 -19.10 2.28
CA ASP A 223 18.86 -19.48 2.02
C ASP A 223 19.70 -18.35 1.39
N GLY A 224 19.12 -17.21 1.12
CA GLY A 224 19.76 -16.01 0.57
C GLY A 224 19.98 -16.03 -0.96
N LYS A 225 19.69 -17.12 -1.65
CA LYS A 225 19.98 -17.20 -3.10
C LYS A 225 19.12 -16.28 -3.98
N LYS A 226 17.92 -15.92 -3.49
CA LYS A 226 16.98 -15.06 -4.22
C LYS A 226 17.06 -13.59 -3.82
N LEU A 227 17.89 -13.21 -2.88
CA LEU A 227 17.99 -11.83 -2.43
C LEU A 227 18.21 -10.87 -3.61
N VAL A 228 17.43 -9.79 -3.65
CA VAL A 228 17.59 -8.73 -4.67
C VAL A 228 18.72 -7.75 -4.32
N SER A 229 19.12 -7.76 -3.06
CA SER A 229 20.24 -6.97 -2.52
C SER A 229 20.86 -7.75 -1.36
N ASP A 230 22.14 -7.51 -1.07
CA ASP A 230 22.79 -7.94 0.18
C ASP A 230 22.33 -7.13 1.40
N VAL A 231 21.53 -6.09 1.17
CA VAL A 231 20.89 -5.29 2.20
C VAL A 231 19.43 -5.72 2.29
N VAL A 232 19.10 -6.51 3.30
CA VAL A 232 17.74 -7.01 3.51
C VAL A 232 16.91 -6.00 4.30
N ASN A 233 15.60 -5.98 4.00
CA ASN A 233 14.60 -5.21 4.72
C ASN A 233 13.50 -6.17 5.20
N ASP A 234 13.77 -6.88 6.31
CA ASP A 234 12.79 -7.80 6.92
C ASP A 234 11.78 -6.96 7.72
N TYR A 235 10.64 -6.65 7.08
CA TYR A 235 9.66 -5.70 7.59
C TYR A 235 8.26 -6.03 7.09
N PHE A 236 7.27 -6.03 7.97
CA PHE A 236 5.89 -6.40 7.65
C PHE A 236 4.93 -5.24 7.87
N VAL A 237 4.32 -4.74 6.80
CA VAL A 237 3.36 -3.63 6.80
C VAL A 237 1.96 -4.18 6.57
N ALA A 238 1.01 -3.83 7.44
CA ALA A 238 -0.39 -4.24 7.30
C ALA A 238 -1.32 -3.06 7.05
N LEU A 239 -2.23 -3.21 6.07
CA LEU A 239 -3.30 -2.25 5.83
C LEU A 239 -4.26 -2.19 7.01
N CYS A 240 -4.62 -0.97 7.41
CA CYS A 240 -5.59 -0.68 8.46
C CYS A 240 -6.62 0.33 7.92
N PRO A 241 -7.74 -0.14 7.33
CA PRO A 241 -8.86 0.74 7.05
C PRO A 241 -9.37 1.37 8.34
N THR A 242 -9.50 2.70 8.38
CA THR A 242 -9.80 3.39 9.63
C THR A 242 -10.60 4.66 9.42
N ILE A 243 -11.66 4.81 10.20
CA ILE A 243 -12.42 6.05 10.38
C ILE A 243 -12.67 6.20 11.88
N VAL A 244 -12.17 7.29 12.47
CA VAL A 244 -12.25 7.54 13.91
C VAL A 244 -12.94 8.85 14.17
N LEU A 245 -14.10 8.79 14.84
CA LEU A 245 -14.92 9.94 15.23
C LEU A 245 -15.41 9.76 16.68
N ASP A 246 -15.86 10.83 17.31
CA ASP A 246 -16.50 10.76 18.63
C ASP A 246 -17.78 9.89 18.62
N ASP A 247 -18.52 9.94 17.51
CA ASP A 247 -19.66 9.05 17.27
C ASP A 247 -19.18 7.77 16.58
N ALA A 248 -19.00 6.72 17.37
CA ALA A 248 -18.51 5.42 16.90
C ALA A 248 -19.44 4.77 15.86
N GLN A 249 -20.76 4.93 15.99
CA GLN A 249 -21.71 4.39 15.04
C GLN A 249 -21.62 5.12 13.69
N ARG A 250 -21.51 6.44 13.72
CA ARG A 250 -21.32 7.26 12.53
C ARG A 250 -20.01 6.93 11.82
N ALA A 251 -18.92 6.69 12.56
CA ALA A 251 -17.64 6.26 12.00
C ALA A 251 -17.75 4.92 11.26
N LYS A 252 -18.47 3.94 11.83
CA LYS A 252 -18.73 2.65 11.18
C LYS A 252 -19.54 2.77 9.90
N GLU A 253 -20.58 3.58 9.89
CA GLU A 253 -21.44 3.82 8.72
C GLU A 253 -20.65 4.45 7.57
N ILE A 254 -19.86 5.48 7.85
CA ILE A 254 -19.00 6.14 6.85
C ILE A 254 -17.90 5.19 6.37
N GLY A 255 -17.25 4.45 7.27
CA GLY A 255 -16.24 3.46 6.95
C GLY A 255 -16.79 2.35 6.05
N ALA A 256 -17.95 1.79 6.41
CA ALA A 256 -18.64 0.77 5.61
C ALA A 256 -19.02 1.28 4.21
N ARG A 257 -19.51 2.52 4.10
CA ARG A 257 -19.82 3.15 2.82
C ARG A 257 -18.58 3.32 1.95
N GLY A 258 -17.50 3.88 2.51
CA GLY A 258 -16.24 4.08 1.80
C GLY A 258 -15.65 2.76 1.33
N GLN A 259 -15.60 1.77 2.21
CA GLN A 259 -15.09 0.44 1.88
C GLN A 259 -15.96 -0.29 0.85
N ARG A 260 -17.30 -0.14 0.91
CA ARG A 260 -18.19 -0.69 -0.11
C ARG A 260 -17.81 -0.19 -1.50
N PHE A 261 -17.62 1.12 -1.66
CA PHE A 261 -17.21 1.71 -2.92
C PHE A 261 -15.84 1.17 -3.36
N PHE A 262 -14.90 1.06 -2.43
CA PHE A 262 -13.57 0.52 -2.69
C PHE A 262 -13.63 -0.96 -3.12
N GLY A 263 -14.38 -1.78 -2.38
CA GLY A 263 -14.55 -3.21 -2.68
C GLY A 263 -15.28 -3.47 -3.99
N GLU A 264 -16.31 -2.67 -4.32
CA GLU A 264 -16.99 -2.72 -5.62
C GLU A 264 -16.04 -2.31 -6.76
N SER A 265 -15.15 -1.32 -6.54
CA SER A 265 -14.13 -0.93 -7.52
C SER A 265 -13.11 -2.05 -7.78
N ILE A 266 -12.64 -2.72 -6.73
CA ILE A 266 -11.80 -3.92 -6.87
C ILE A 266 -12.58 -5.01 -7.64
N GLY A 267 -13.82 -5.25 -7.28
CA GLY A 267 -14.68 -6.22 -7.96
C GLY A 267 -14.77 -5.95 -9.47
N TYR A 268 -14.93 -4.71 -9.84
CA TYR A 268 -15.04 -4.28 -11.23
C TYR A 268 -13.71 -4.40 -12.00
N TRP A 269 -12.63 -3.78 -11.49
CA TRP A 269 -11.37 -3.66 -12.22
C TRP A 269 -10.46 -4.90 -12.11
N HIS A 270 -10.40 -5.52 -10.93
CA HIS A 270 -9.46 -6.63 -10.68
C HIS A 270 -10.09 -8.00 -10.81
N LEU A 271 -11.43 -8.10 -10.62
CA LEU A 271 -12.14 -9.37 -10.61
C LEU A 271 -13.09 -9.55 -11.81
N GLY A 272 -13.13 -8.60 -12.74
CA GLY A 272 -13.94 -8.66 -13.95
C GLY A 272 -15.45 -8.55 -13.69
N GLY A 273 -15.85 -7.82 -12.67
CA GLY A 273 -17.25 -7.54 -12.37
C GLY A 273 -17.95 -6.79 -13.50
N ALA A 274 -19.25 -7.09 -13.72
CA ALA A 274 -20.02 -6.51 -14.81
C ALA A 274 -20.47 -5.05 -14.56
N ASN A 275 -20.52 -4.63 -13.30
CA ASN A 275 -21.06 -3.32 -12.92
C ASN A 275 -19.97 -2.45 -12.27
N PRO A 276 -19.84 -1.18 -12.67
CA PRO A 276 -19.01 -0.23 -11.97
C PRO A 276 -19.53 -0.02 -10.53
N PRO A 277 -18.67 0.50 -9.62
CA PRO A 277 -19.09 0.80 -8.26
C PRO A 277 -20.22 1.83 -8.25
N SER A 278 -21.11 1.68 -7.28
CA SER A 278 -22.30 2.52 -7.19
C SER A 278 -21.97 3.84 -6.55
N GLY A 279 -21.32 4.72 -6.80
CA GLY A 279 -21.01 6.06 -6.19
C GLY A 279 -21.93 6.48 -5.01
N ASN A 280 -22.42 5.51 -4.24
CA ASN A 280 -23.39 5.73 -3.17
C ASN A 280 -22.82 6.60 -2.06
N THR A 281 -23.46 7.72 -1.79
CA THR A 281 -23.10 8.67 -0.74
C THR A 281 -24.01 8.56 0.50
N VAL A 282 -24.98 7.63 0.48
CA VAL A 282 -25.90 7.40 1.59
C VAL A 282 -25.26 6.44 2.60
N ASP A 283 -25.35 6.76 3.88
CA ASP A 283 -24.75 5.94 4.95
C ASP A 283 -25.66 4.77 5.39
N GLU A 284 -26.93 4.86 5.08
CA GLU A 284 -27.93 3.88 5.47
C GLU A 284 -27.66 2.52 4.79
N ASP A 285 -27.88 1.45 5.51
CA ASP A 285 -27.81 0.05 5.06
C ASP A 285 -26.45 -0.47 4.56
N ASN A 286 -25.38 0.33 4.53
CA ASN A 286 -24.09 -0.14 4.02
C ASN A 286 -23.50 -1.27 4.89
N ILE A 287 -23.63 -1.21 6.20
CA ILE A 287 -23.17 -2.27 7.11
C ILE A 287 -23.89 -3.59 6.81
N ALA A 288 -25.22 -3.55 6.68
CA ALA A 288 -26.03 -4.71 6.36
C ALA A 288 -25.71 -5.25 4.95
N TYR A 289 -25.55 -4.35 3.98
CA TYR A 289 -25.16 -4.71 2.62
C TYR A 289 -23.79 -5.40 2.59
N MET A 290 -22.77 -4.85 3.25
CA MET A 290 -21.42 -5.40 3.28
C MET A 290 -21.41 -6.79 3.92
N SER A 291 -22.12 -6.97 5.04
CA SER A 291 -22.23 -8.26 5.73
C SER A 291 -22.92 -9.31 4.86
N ALA A 292 -24.03 -8.94 4.21
CA ALA A 292 -24.75 -9.84 3.30
C ALA A 292 -23.92 -10.20 2.06
N LYS A 293 -23.14 -9.25 1.54
CA LYS A 293 -22.27 -9.45 0.40
C LYS A 293 -21.12 -10.39 0.74
N ALA A 294 -20.45 -10.19 1.89
CA ALA A 294 -19.40 -11.09 2.38
C ALA A 294 -19.92 -12.53 2.49
N ALA A 295 -21.07 -12.73 3.14
CA ALA A 295 -21.69 -14.05 3.29
C ALA A 295 -22.07 -14.69 1.93
N ALA A 296 -22.53 -13.89 0.98
CA ALA A 296 -22.87 -14.38 -0.36
C ALA A 296 -21.63 -14.82 -1.16
N GLU A 297 -20.51 -14.09 -1.05
CA GLU A 297 -19.24 -14.43 -1.70
C GLU A 297 -18.64 -15.71 -1.09
N GLU A 298 -18.69 -15.88 0.24
CA GLU A 298 -18.28 -17.11 0.91
C GLU A 298 -19.10 -18.31 0.46
N ALA A 299 -20.45 -18.16 0.44
CA ALA A 299 -21.34 -19.21 -0.03
C ALA A 299 -21.12 -19.57 -1.52
N ALA A 300 -20.81 -18.59 -2.37
CA ALA A 300 -20.48 -18.83 -3.78
C ALA A 300 -19.16 -19.61 -3.92
N PHE A 301 -18.19 -19.31 -3.10
CA PHE A 301 -16.93 -20.06 -3.05
C PHE A 301 -17.16 -21.52 -2.63
N ASP A 302 -17.92 -21.75 -1.53
CA ASP A 302 -18.23 -23.09 -1.02
C ASP A 302 -19.00 -23.95 -2.03
N ARG A 303 -19.78 -23.35 -2.92
CA ARG A 303 -20.48 -24.05 -4.03
C ARG A 303 -19.58 -24.31 -5.24
N GLY A 304 -18.36 -23.76 -5.29
CA GLY A 304 -17.46 -23.84 -6.45
C GLY A 304 -17.83 -22.91 -7.60
N ASP A 305 -18.67 -21.90 -7.37
CA ASP A 305 -19.07 -20.91 -8.38
C ASP A 305 -17.93 -19.91 -8.75
N ARG A 306 -16.82 -19.95 -8.02
CA ARG A 306 -15.67 -19.05 -8.17
C ARG A 306 -14.33 -19.81 -8.37
N PRO A 307 -14.18 -20.65 -9.40
CA PRO A 307 -13.03 -21.55 -9.55
C PRO A 307 -11.69 -20.84 -9.82
N GLN A 308 -11.71 -19.59 -10.28
CA GLN A 308 -10.49 -18.83 -10.61
C GLN A 308 -9.86 -18.09 -9.42
N TYR A 309 -10.51 -18.09 -8.27
CA TYR A 309 -9.95 -17.53 -7.03
C TYR A 309 -9.57 -18.67 -6.11
N SER A 310 -8.30 -19.03 -6.12
CA SER A 310 -7.75 -20.13 -5.31
C SER A 310 -7.76 -19.85 -3.81
N GLU A 311 -8.18 -18.65 -3.38
CA GLU A 311 -8.15 -18.23 -1.99
C GLU A 311 -9.57 -17.86 -1.55
N ARG A 312 -10.08 -18.65 -0.62
CA ARG A 312 -11.43 -18.62 -0.05
C ARG A 312 -11.91 -17.23 0.38
N SER A 313 -11.01 -16.28 0.58
CA SER A 313 -11.32 -15.07 1.30
C SER A 313 -11.24 -13.78 0.48
N LEU A 314 -10.67 -13.77 -0.74
CA LEU A 314 -10.34 -12.47 -1.36
C LEU A 314 -11.58 -11.66 -1.74
N ALA A 315 -12.61 -12.30 -2.31
CA ALA A 315 -13.84 -11.62 -2.67
C ALA A 315 -14.67 -11.24 -1.44
N ALA A 316 -14.78 -12.16 -0.46
CA ALA A 316 -15.45 -11.90 0.81
C ALA A 316 -14.70 -10.86 1.65
N ALA A 317 -13.36 -10.91 1.66
CA ALA A 317 -12.52 -9.98 2.39
C ALA A 317 -12.76 -8.51 2.02
N ASN A 318 -12.99 -8.20 0.76
CA ASN A 318 -13.27 -6.84 0.31
C ASN A 318 -14.53 -6.23 0.96
N PHE A 319 -15.41 -7.07 1.51
CA PHE A 319 -16.65 -6.66 2.19
C PHE A 319 -16.61 -6.87 3.71
N ASN A 320 -15.49 -7.32 4.27
CA ASN A 320 -15.31 -7.40 5.72
C ASN A 320 -15.20 -5.99 6.30
N ILE A 321 -16.05 -5.68 7.30
CA ILE A 321 -16.08 -4.37 7.98
C ILE A 321 -15.49 -4.40 9.39
N ASP A 322 -14.85 -5.49 9.78
CA ASP A 322 -14.16 -5.60 11.06
C ASP A 322 -12.77 -4.96 10.97
N HIS A 323 -12.76 -3.64 11.06
CA HIS A 323 -11.60 -2.77 10.95
C HIS A 323 -11.63 -1.68 12.03
N ALA A 324 -10.67 -0.76 11.99
CA ALA A 324 -10.57 0.36 12.94
C ALA A 324 -11.63 1.46 12.65
N TYR A 325 -12.90 1.07 12.55
CA TYR A 325 -14.03 1.97 12.39
C TYR A 325 -14.74 2.15 13.72
N GLY A 326 -14.74 3.37 14.27
CA GLY A 326 -15.39 3.64 15.54
C GLY A 326 -14.86 4.90 16.23
N ASP A 327 -14.83 4.85 17.55
CA ASP A 327 -14.18 5.86 18.38
C ASP A 327 -12.68 5.55 18.59
N VAL A 328 -12.02 6.39 19.35
CA VAL A 328 -10.60 6.21 19.72
C VAL A 328 -10.34 4.87 20.41
N ALA A 329 -11.25 4.41 21.28
CA ALA A 329 -11.08 3.15 22.00
C ALA A 329 -11.14 1.95 21.04
N ALA A 330 -12.06 1.96 20.08
CA ALA A 330 -12.17 0.94 19.04
C ALA A 330 -10.91 0.88 18.15
N ALA A 331 -10.37 2.04 17.77
CA ALA A 331 -9.15 2.11 16.98
C ALA A 331 -7.93 1.58 17.76
N ILE A 332 -7.78 1.95 19.03
CA ILE A 332 -6.72 1.44 19.91
C ILE A 332 -6.82 -0.08 20.03
N ALA A 333 -8.01 -0.63 20.31
CA ALA A 333 -8.21 -2.06 20.46
C ALA A 333 -7.83 -2.84 19.18
N TYR A 334 -8.18 -2.31 18.00
CA TYR A 334 -7.81 -2.93 16.73
C TYR A 334 -6.28 -2.92 16.50
N VAL A 335 -5.62 -1.80 16.77
CA VAL A 335 -4.16 -1.68 16.61
C VAL A 335 -3.40 -2.51 17.64
N GLU A 336 -3.91 -2.67 18.88
CA GLU A 336 -3.33 -3.60 19.85
C GLU A 336 -3.31 -5.05 19.34
N GLU A 337 -4.34 -5.49 18.60
CA GLU A 337 -4.31 -6.79 17.96
C GLU A 337 -3.25 -6.88 16.86
N LEU A 338 -3.08 -5.83 16.05
CA LEU A 338 -1.99 -5.78 15.05
C LEU A 338 -0.61 -5.81 15.73
N GLU A 339 -0.44 -5.10 16.84
CA GLU A 339 0.79 -5.13 17.64
C GLU A 339 1.06 -6.55 18.22
N ARG A 340 0.02 -7.24 18.74
CA ARG A 340 0.14 -8.62 19.23
C ARG A 340 0.47 -9.62 18.13
N ILE A 341 0.04 -9.37 16.89
CA ILE A 341 0.45 -10.15 15.73
C ILE A 341 1.93 -9.95 15.44
N GLY A 342 2.49 -8.77 15.74
CA GLY A 342 3.87 -8.41 15.46
C GLY A 342 4.06 -7.56 14.20
N VAL A 343 3.01 -6.84 13.77
CA VAL A 343 3.08 -5.92 12.63
C VAL A 343 4.05 -4.78 12.91
N ASP A 344 5.01 -4.54 12.01
CA ASP A 344 6.02 -3.50 12.15
C ASP A 344 5.49 -2.10 11.84
N GLU A 345 4.60 -1.98 10.85
CA GLU A 345 3.98 -0.71 10.45
C GLU A 345 2.50 -0.90 10.13
N VAL A 346 1.66 -0.01 10.68
CA VAL A 346 0.23 0.06 10.39
C VAL A 346 -0.02 1.11 9.31
N LEU A 347 -0.56 0.66 8.18
CA LEU A 347 -0.82 1.50 7.01
C LEU A 347 -2.27 1.96 6.98
N CYS A 348 -2.56 3.11 7.59
CA CYS A 348 -3.91 3.67 7.68
C CYS A 348 -4.47 4.01 6.30
N LEU A 349 -5.57 3.37 5.91
CA LEU A 349 -6.38 3.73 4.74
C LEU A 349 -7.60 4.51 5.23
N ILE A 350 -7.58 5.82 5.02
CA ILE A 350 -8.62 6.77 5.45
C ILE A 350 -9.41 7.26 4.24
N GLN A 351 -8.72 7.63 3.16
CA GLN A 351 -9.32 8.12 1.94
C GLN A 351 -9.87 6.97 1.09
N MET A 352 -11.13 6.65 1.27
CA MET A 352 -11.87 5.72 0.43
C MET A 352 -12.98 6.50 -0.28
N GLY A 353 -12.92 6.61 -1.57
CA GLY A 353 -13.71 7.37 -2.56
C GLY A 353 -14.90 8.22 -2.13
N THR A 354 -15.71 7.74 -1.20
CA THR A 354 -16.92 8.44 -0.72
C THR A 354 -16.74 9.09 0.67
N VAL A 355 -15.55 8.97 1.28
CA VAL A 355 -15.26 9.57 2.60
C VAL A 355 -14.99 11.06 2.44
N PRO A 356 -15.76 11.96 3.10
CA PRO A 356 -15.57 13.39 2.99
C PRO A 356 -14.23 13.87 3.57
N GLN A 357 -13.68 14.95 3.03
CA GLN A 357 -12.41 15.55 3.48
C GLN A 357 -12.42 15.87 4.99
N GLU A 358 -13.50 16.43 5.52
CA GLU A 358 -13.62 16.75 6.94
C GLU A 358 -13.56 15.53 7.85
N VAL A 359 -14.04 14.37 7.36
CA VAL A 359 -13.95 13.09 8.09
C VAL A 359 -12.53 12.55 8.04
N CYS A 360 -11.86 12.67 6.90
CA CYS A 360 -10.45 12.30 6.79
C CYS A 360 -9.59 13.12 7.77
N MET A 361 -9.77 14.44 7.79
CA MET A 361 -9.02 15.34 8.68
C MET A 361 -9.32 15.07 10.16
N SER A 362 -10.59 14.81 10.51
CA SER A 362 -11.00 14.45 11.88
C SER A 362 -10.37 13.12 12.31
N THR A 363 -10.33 12.14 11.42
CA THR A 363 -9.69 10.84 11.68
C THR A 363 -8.18 11.01 11.89
N ILE A 364 -7.48 11.77 11.02
CA ILE A 364 -6.04 12.06 11.18
C ILE A 364 -5.78 12.73 12.54
N LYS A 365 -6.61 13.69 12.92
CA LYS A 365 -6.53 14.36 14.22
C LYS A 365 -6.68 13.37 15.38
N ALA A 366 -7.72 12.55 15.37
CA ALA A 366 -7.98 11.57 16.42
C ALA A 366 -6.82 10.56 16.57
N TRP A 367 -6.23 10.12 15.46
CA TRP A 367 -5.02 9.31 15.49
C TRP A 367 -3.84 10.04 16.13
N GLY A 368 -3.58 11.28 15.73
CA GLY A 368 -2.46 12.08 16.23
C GLY A 368 -2.56 12.47 17.70
N GLU A 369 -3.76 12.82 18.15
CA GLU A 369 -3.97 13.26 19.52
C GLU A 369 -4.10 12.10 20.51
N HIS A 370 -4.55 10.92 20.07
CA HIS A 370 -4.93 9.85 20.99
C HIS A 370 -4.32 8.49 20.65
N VAL A 371 -4.42 8.00 19.39
CA VAL A 371 -3.98 6.64 19.04
C VAL A 371 -2.45 6.55 19.00
N ILE A 372 -1.79 7.39 18.22
CA ILE A 372 -0.32 7.39 18.09
C ILE A 372 0.37 7.61 19.45
N PRO A 373 -0.02 8.58 20.29
CA PRO A 373 0.59 8.77 21.60
C PRO A 373 0.40 7.58 22.54
N TYR A 374 -0.70 6.81 22.40
CA TYR A 374 -0.94 5.61 23.17
C TYR A 374 0.14 4.55 22.88
N PHE A 375 0.42 4.27 21.62
CA PHE A 375 1.41 3.26 21.21
C PHE A 375 2.88 3.71 21.39
N ARG A 376 3.14 5.00 21.50
CA ARG A 376 4.46 5.53 21.84
C ARG A 376 4.84 5.39 23.32
N ARG A 377 3.87 5.03 24.18
CA ARG A 377 4.14 4.74 25.60
C ARG A 377 4.59 3.28 25.72
N PRO A 378 5.47 2.96 26.69
CA PRO A 378 5.74 1.58 27.10
C PRO A 378 4.42 0.86 27.43
N VAL A 379 4.34 -0.44 27.11
CA VAL A 379 3.10 -1.23 27.28
C VAL A 379 2.57 -1.14 28.71
N GLU A 380 3.46 -1.20 29.70
CA GLU A 380 3.15 -1.11 31.13
C GLU A 380 2.59 0.23 31.59
N GLU A 381 2.73 1.29 30.78
CA GLU A 381 2.25 2.63 31.09
C GLU A 381 0.96 3.00 30.34
N ARG A 382 0.41 2.07 29.54
CA ARG A 382 -0.79 2.32 28.74
C ARG A 382 -2.06 2.26 29.57
N PRO A 383 -2.93 3.29 29.55
CA PRO A 383 -4.07 3.40 30.47
C PRO A 383 -5.19 2.38 30.24
N PHE A 384 -5.19 1.66 29.11
CA PHE A 384 -6.26 0.76 28.69
C PHE A 384 -5.78 -0.65 28.35
N SER A 385 -4.56 -1.05 28.76
CA SER A 385 -4.13 -2.43 28.50
C SER A 385 -5.15 -3.37 29.14
N VAL A 386 -5.99 -3.98 28.30
CA VAL A 386 -6.87 -5.06 28.74
C VAL A 386 -5.93 -6.21 29.13
N ALA A 387 -5.80 -6.43 30.43
CA ALA A 387 -5.05 -7.57 30.92
C ALA A 387 -5.56 -8.81 30.19
N ALA A 388 -4.62 -9.56 29.57
CA ALA A 388 -4.93 -10.82 28.93
C ALA A 388 -5.66 -11.71 29.95
N GLY A 389 -6.96 -11.92 29.71
CA GLY A 389 -7.80 -12.88 30.42
C GLY A 389 -7.77 -14.20 29.69
#